data_8b8874001635faa72154ea8512d6e7c9
#
_entry.id   8b8874001635faa72154ea8512d6e7c9
#
_cell.length_a   1.000
_cell.length_b   1.000
_cell.length_c   1.000
_cell.angle_alpha   90.00
_cell.angle_beta   90.00
_cell.angle_gamma   90.00
#
_symmetry.space_group_name_H-M   'P 1'
#
loop_
_entity.id
_entity.type
_entity.pdbx_description
1 polymer ?
#
loop_
_entity_poly.entity_id
_entity_poly.type
_entity_poly.pdbx_seq_one_letter_code
_entity_poly.pdbx_strand_id
1 'polypeptide(L)'
;MVVVFIIGTAGSGKSLLTASFTEWLKVGKQKAATVNLDPGVLNLPYAPDIDIRNSVDLNNIMDEYSLGPNGALVLAADLIAEESERIGGEIEDLQADVVIVDTPGQMELFAFRASGPYIANELTNEQKAIVYLFDAVFSFNPLNYVSNMFLSAAVYNRFFFPQLHVLSKCDLLPPEAANSIVDWSADPDALEAVIEEKLSGTRMLLSRDMMHAIYRLGLEFQLIPVSGKTNEGLINLSSALERILMGGEKFTM
;
A
#
# COMPACT_ATOMS: atom_id res chain seq x y z
N MET A 1 13.06 7.79 -13.01
CA MET A 1 12.75 7.37 -11.63
C MET A 1 11.25 7.12 -11.50
N VAL A 2 10.85 6.18 -10.67
CA VAL A 2 9.43 5.92 -10.34
C VAL A 2 9.31 5.84 -8.82
N VAL A 3 8.24 6.41 -8.25
CA VAL A 3 7.96 6.36 -6.80
C VAL A 3 6.72 5.51 -6.54
N VAL A 4 6.87 4.48 -5.70
CA VAL A 4 5.81 3.49 -5.40
C VAL A 4 5.45 3.57 -3.92
N PHE A 5 4.24 4.01 -3.61
CA PHE A 5 3.72 4.07 -2.25
C PHE A 5 3.08 2.76 -1.86
N ILE A 6 3.55 2.14 -0.78
CA ILE A 6 2.94 0.93 -0.22
C ILE A 6 1.89 1.36 0.81
N ILE A 7 0.61 1.18 0.48
CA ILE A 7 -0.53 1.58 1.33
C ILE A 7 -1.36 0.36 1.71
N GLY A 8 -1.94 0.37 2.89
CA GLY A 8 -2.81 -0.69 3.40
C GLY A 8 -3.06 -0.54 4.88
N THR A 9 -3.97 -1.34 5.41
CA THR A 9 -4.34 -1.33 6.82
C THR A 9 -3.16 -1.65 7.74
N ALA A 10 -3.27 -1.30 9.01
CA ALA A 10 -2.26 -1.65 10.01
C ALA A 10 -2.04 -3.18 10.03
N GLY A 11 -0.78 -3.59 10.06
CA GLY A 11 -0.42 -5.00 10.05
C GLY A 11 -0.56 -5.72 8.69
N SER A 12 -0.93 -5.07 7.58
CA SER A 12 -1.06 -5.71 6.25
C SER A 12 0.26 -6.14 5.61
N GLY A 13 1.40 -5.84 6.21
CA GLY A 13 2.72 -6.27 5.72
C GLY A 13 3.46 -5.27 4.85
N LYS A 14 3.11 -3.97 4.94
CA LYS A 14 3.75 -2.88 4.19
C LYS A 14 5.27 -2.92 4.29
N SER A 15 5.82 -2.79 5.49
CA SER A 15 7.27 -2.73 5.71
C SER A 15 8.00 -4.02 5.28
N LEU A 16 7.35 -5.19 5.45
CA LEU A 16 7.93 -6.44 4.98
C LEU A 16 7.96 -6.52 3.45
N LEU A 17 6.90 -6.07 2.78
CA LEU A 17 6.88 -6.00 1.32
C LEU A 17 7.90 -4.97 0.81
N THR A 18 8.00 -3.81 1.47
CA THR A 18 9.02 -2.78 1.16
C THR A 18 10.41 -3.39 1.19
N ALA A 19 10.76 -4.10 2.27
CA ALA A 19 12.05 -4.78 2.42
C ALA A 19 12.30 -5.80 1.31
N SER A 20 11.39 -6.77 1.17
CA SER A 20 11.57 -7.90 0.26
C SER A 20 11.53 -7.49 -1.21
N PHE A 21 10.67 -6.56 -1.58
CA PHE A 21 10.56 -6.09 -2.95
C PHE A 21 11.77 -5.25 -3.36
N THR A 22 12.25 -4.37 -2.48
CA THR A 22 13.49 -3.59 -2.73
C THR A 22 14.70 -4.50 -2.90
N GLU A 23 14.86 -5.49 -2.03
CA GLU A 23 15.97 -6.45 -2.14
C GLU A 23 15.86 -7.27 -3.44
N TRP A 24 14.66 -7.71 -3.80
CA TRP A 24 14.40 -8.43 -5.04
C TRP A 24 14.78 -7.60 -6.27
N LEU A 25 14.43 -6.30 -6.29
CA LEU A 25 14.80 -5.37 -7.36
C LEU A 25 16.33 -5.20 -7.45
N LYS A 26 17.01 -5.04 -6.29
CA LYS A 26 18.48 -4.93 -6.22
C LYS A 26 19.18 -6.19 -6.73
N VAL A 27 18.67 -7.38 -6.40
CA VAL A 27 19.17 -8.65 -6.96
C VAL A 27 18.99 -8.69 -8.49
N GLY A 28 17.89 -8.13 -9.00
CA GLY A 28 17.63 -7.91 -10.42
C GLY A 28 18.48 -6.81 -11.08
N LYS A 29 19.46 -6.23 -10.34
CA LYS A 29 20.37 -5.15 -10.78
C LYS A 29 19.65 -3.81 -11.06
N GLN A 30 18.47 -3.62 -10.53
CA GLN A 30 17.80 -2.31 -10.56
C GLN A 30 18.29 -1.45 -9.40
N LYS A 31 18.43 -0.14 -9.62
CA LYS A 31 18.74 0.81 -8.56
C LYS A 31 17.47 1.12 -7.79
N ALA A 32 17.23 0.38 -6.73
CA ALA A 32 16.08 0.57 -5.86
C ALA A 32 16.50 1.20 -4.53
N ALA A 33 15.67 2.12 -4.02
CA ALA A 33 15.85 2.78 -2.74
C ALA A 33 14.56 2.74 -1.92
N THR A 34 14.68 2.96 -0.60
CA THR A 34 13.56 2.93 0.33
C THR A 34 13.44 4.24 1.11
N VAL A 35 12.20 4.68 1.27
CA VAL A 35 11.84 5.82 2.13
C VAL A 35 10.88 5.33 3.20
N ASN A 36 11.21 5.56 4.46
CA ASN A 36 10.28 5.34 5.58
C ASN A 36 9.57 6.65 5.93
N LEU A 37 8.24 6.71 5.77
CA LEU A 37 7.39 7.82 6.20
C LEU A 37 6.59 7.51 7.48
N ASP A 38 6.82 6.36 8.15
CA ASP A 38 6.17 6.04 9.42
C ASP A 38 7.01 6.52 10.61
N PRO A 39 6.64 7.64 11.27
CA PRO A 39 7.37 8.13 12.43
C PRO A 39 7.16 7.27 13.68
N GLY A 40 6.13 6.43 13.68
CA GLY A 40 5.74 5.59 14.83
C GLY A 40 6.31 4.18 14.81
N VAL A 41 6.98 3.77 13.74
CA VAL A 41 7.53 2.41 13.66
C VAL A 41 8.78 2.28 14.52
N LEU A 42 8.78 1.31 15.43
CA LEU A 42 9.93 1.07 16.32
C LEU A 42 11.04 0.27 15.60
N ASN A 43 10.66 -0.78 14.89
CA ASN A 43 11.59 -1.67 14.21
C ASN A 43 11.18 -1.88 12.77
N LEU A 44 12.08 -1.59 11.82
CA LEU A 44 11.91 -1.87 10.41
C LEU A 44 12.66 -3.15 10.04
N PRO A 45 12.12 -3.98 9.13
CA PRO A 45 12.80 -5.16 8.61
C PRO A 45 13.89 -4.82 7.57
N TYR A 46 14.17 -3.55 7.35
CA TYR A 46 15.16 -3.02 6.41
C TYR A 46 15.81 -1.76 6.97
N ALA A 47 16.97 -1.36 6.40
CA ALA A 47 17.58 -0.06 6.65
C ALA A 47 17.09 0.91 5.58
N PRO A 48 16.27 1.91 5.90
CA PRO A 48 15.79 2.88 4.91
C PRO A 48 16.93 3.79 4.42
N ASP A 49 16.90 4.11 3.12
CA ASP A 49 17.84 5.07 2.54
C ASP A 49 17.48 6.50 3.01
N ILE A 50 16.18 6.79 3.18
CA ILE A 50 15.67 8.02 3.81
C ILE A 50 14.71 7.61 4.94
N ASP A 51 14.93 8.14 6.14
CA ASP A 51 14.13 7.82 7.32
C ASP A 51 13.58 9.08 7.96
N ILE A 52 12.24 9.23 7.94
CA ILE A 52 11.59 10.40 8.52
C ILE A 52 11.83 10.53 10.04
N ARG A 53 12.11 9.44 10.74
CA ARG A 53 12.39 9.45 12.18
C ARG A 53 13.66 10.23 12.56
N ASN A 54 14.52 10.52 11.58
CA ASN A 54 15.70 11.35 11.78
C ASN A 54 15.34 12.83 11.96
N SER A 55 14.20 13.28 11.43
CA SER A 55 13.73 14.67 11.53
C SER A 55 12.44 14.82 12.35
N VAL A 56 11.58 13.81 12.34
CA VAL A 56 10.29 13.82 13.05
C VAL A 56 10.30 12.73 14.12
N ASP A 57 10.68 13.09 15.34
CA ASP A 57 10.71 12.20 16.50
C ASP A 57 9.38 12.26 17.27
N LEU A 58 8.69 11.12 17.33
CA LEU A 58 7.37 11.03 17.95
C LEU A 58 7.41 11.26 19.47
N ASN A 59 8.50 10.87 20.16
CA ASN A 59 8.64 11.05 21.60
C ASN A 59 8.84 12.54 21.91
N ASN A 60 9.68 13.22 21.13
CA ASN A 60 9.88 14.66 21.28
C ASN A 60 8.58 15.44 21.07
N ILE A 61 7.77 15.04 20.07
CA ILE A 61 6.45 15.64 19.83
C ILE A 61 5.51 15.42 21.01
N MET A 62 5.47 14.21 21.58
CA MET A 62 4.63 13.92 22.74
C MET A 62 5.03 14.79 23.95
N ASP A 63 6.31 14.94 24.21
CA ASP A 63 6.83 15.69 25.35
C ASP A 63 6.63 17.21 25.15
N GLU A 64 7.00 17.75 24.00
CA GLU A 64 6.93 19.18 23.70
C GLU A 64 5.49 19.72 23.68
N TYR A 65 4.59 18.97 23.05
CA TYR A 65 3.19 19.40 22.88
C TYR A 65 2.23 18.79 23.90
N SER A 66 2.75 18.00 24.87
CA SER A 66 1.94 17.28 25.87
C SER A 66 0.82 16.44 25.23
N LEU A 67 1.13 15.74 24.14
CA LEU A 67 0.19 14.92 23.37
C LEU A 67 0.30 13.44 23.74
N GLY A 68 -0.83 12.74 23.68
CA GLY A 68 -0.82 11.28 23.65
C GLY A 68 -0.37 10.74 22.29
N PRO A 69 -0.07 9.41 22.18
CA PRO A 69 0.46 8.80 20.96
C PRO A 69 -0.32 9.12 19.68
N ASN A 70 -1.66 9.06 19.74
CA ASN A 70 -2.49 9.35 18.57
C ASN A 70 -2.43 10.84 18.16
N GLY A 71 -2.41 11.76 19.12
CA GLY A 71 -2.27 13.19 18.86
C GLY A 71 -0.89 13.51 18.26
N ALA A 72 0.15 12.88 18.78
CA ALA A 72 1.50 13.03 18.27
C ALA A 72 1.65 12.49 16.84
N LEU A 73 1.04 11.35 16.50
CA LEU A 73 1.02 10.82 15.13
C LEU A 73 0.30 11.76 14.16
N VAL A 74 -0.79 12.40 14.62
CA VAL A 74 -1.51 13.41 13.82
C VAL A 74 -0.61 14.61 13.52
N LEU A 75 0.06 15.17 14.53
CA LEU A 75 0.98 16.30 14.36
C LEU A 75 2.20 15.90 13.53
N ALA A 76 2.74 14.70 13.75
CA ALA A 76 3.86 14.18 12.97
C ALA A 76 3.52 14.13 11.46
N ALA A 77 2.31 13.73 11.08
CA ALA A 77 1.89 13.72 9.67
C ALA A 77 1.87 15.12 9.05
N ASP A 78 1.54 16.14 9.82
CA ASP A 78 1.56 17.53 9.36
C ASP A 78 3.00 18.06 9.28
N LEU A 79 3.87 17.73 10.24
CA LEU A 79 5.31 18.06 10.19
C LEU A 79 6.03 17.37 9.00
N ILE A 80 5.67 16.12 8.70
CA ILE A 80 6.20 15.43 7.51
C ILE A 80 5.83 16.17 6.22
N ALA A 81 4.62 16.76 6.17
CA ALA A 81 4.21 17.55 5.01
C ALA A 81 5.08 18.81 4.83
N GLU A 82 5.53 19.44 5.92
CA GLU A 82 6.46 20.57 5.86
C GLU A 82 7.86 20.15 5.38
N GLU A 83 8.26 18.90 5.62
CA GLU A 83 9.53 18.33 5.19
C GLU A 83 9.52 17.76 3.76
N SER A 84 8.37 17.78 3.08
CA SER A 84 8.20 17.09 1.78
C SER A 84 9.17 17.54 0.69
N GLU A 85 9.48 18.85 0.62
CA GLU A 85 10.44 19.40 -0.34
C GLU A 85 11.88 18.89 -0.05
N ARG A 86 12.28 18.85 1.22
CA ARG A 86 13.60 18.32 1.62
C ARG A 86 13.71 16.82 1.29
N ILE A 87 12.69 16.04 1.66
CA ILE A 87 12.65 14.61 1.35
C ILE A 87 12.70 14.37 -0.17
N GLY A 88 12.00 15.21 -0.94
CA GLY A 88 12.03 15.17 -2.40
C GLY A 88 13.43 15.38 -2.96
N GLY A 89 14.17 16.39 -2.46
CA GLY A 89 15.56 16.60 -2.84
C GLY A 89 16.48 15.43 -2.49
N GLU A 90 16.31 14.84 -1.30
CA GLU A 90 17.06 13.64 -0.91
C GLU A 90 16.74 12.43 -1.81
N ILE A 91 15.46 12.27 -2.23
CA ILE A 91 15.04 11.22 -3.19
C ILE A 91 15.75 11.41 -4.54
N GLU A 92 15.83 12.63 -5.05
CA GLU A 92 16.52 12.91 -6.32
C GLU A 92 18.03 12.60 -6.23
N ASP A 93 18.65 12.90 -5.10
CA ASP A 93 20.07 12.63 -4.83
C ASP A 93 20.42 11.13 -4.81
N LEU A 94 19.46 10.26 -4.47
CA LEU A 94 19.65 8.80 -4.51
C LEU A 94 19.90 8.25 -5.92
N GLN A 95 19.47 8.95 -6.96
CA GLN A 95 19.59 8.53 -8.37
C GLN A 95 19.09 7.09 -8.59
N ALA A 96 18.02 6.72 -7.88
CA ALA A 96 17.39 5.40 -7.98
C ALA A 96 16.45 5.33 -9.18
N ASP A 97 16.30 4.15 -9.77
CA ASP A 97 15.32 3.90 -10.83
C ASP A 97 13.92 3.74 -10.22
N VAL A 98 13.86 3.08 -9.05
CA VAL A 98 12.62 2.83 -8.29
C VAL A 98 12.81 3.21 -6.83
N VAL A 99 11.91 4.02 -6.30
CA VAL A 99 11.86 4.38 -4.88
C VAL A 99 10.61 3.79 -4.26
N ILE A 100 10.77 2.93 -3.25
CA ILE A 100 9.66 2.32 -2.51
C ILE A 100 9.43 3.12 -1.23
N VAL A 101 8.24 3.66 -1.09
CA VAL A 101 7.84 4.48 0.06
C VAL A 101 6.96 3.65 0.99
N ASP A 102 7.48 3.35 2.18
CA ASP A 102 6.74 2.71 3.26
C ASP A 102 5.93 3.77 4.01
N THR A 103 4.61 3.62 4.02
CA THR A 103 3.69 4.61 4.60
C THR A 103 3.31 4.24 6.03
N PRO A 104 2.83 5.22 6.85
CA PRO A 104 2.42 4.99 8.22
C PRO A 104 1.52 3.77 8.40
N GLY A 105 1.73 3.06 9.52
CA GLY A 105 0.97 1.87 9.87
C GLY A 105 -0.54 2.09 9.88
N GLN A 106 -0.97 3.24 10.39
CA GLN A 106 -2.36 3.68 10.38
C GLN A 106 -2.66 4.41 9.06
N MET A 107 -3.32 3.71 8.14
CA MET A 107 -3.66 4.23 6.82
C MET A 107 -4.45 5.55 6.89
N GLU A 108 -5.26 5.72 7.92
CA GLU A 108 -6.10 6.90 8.14
C GLU A 108 -5.26 8.18 8.26
N LEU A 109 -4.07 8.08 8.85
CA LEU A 109 -3.18 9.22 9.04
C LEU A 109 -2.50 9.65 7.74
N PHE A 110 -2.29 8.73 6.82
CA PHE A 110 -1.69 9.01 5.52
C PHE A 110 -2.74 9.24 4.43
N ALA A 111 -3.67 8.31 4.21
CA ALA A 111 -4.56 8.37 3.07
C ALA A 111 -5.73 9.36 3.25
N PHE A 112 -6.24 9.56 4.49
CA PHE A 112 -7.47 10.32 4.71
C PHE A 112 -7.26 11.70 5.35
N ARG A 113 -6.04 12.06 5.74
CA ARG A 113 -5.68 13.45 6.06
C ARG A 113 -5.25 14.20 4.79
N ALA A 114 -5.29 15.52 4.85
CA ALA A 114 -4.83 16.36 3.74
C ALA A 114 -3.30 16.26 3.52
N SER A 115 -2.54 16.04 4.59
CA SER A 115 -1.08 15.92 4.56
C SER A 115 -0.58 14.77 3.68
N GLY A 116 -1.22 13.60 3.69
CA GLY A 116 -0.73 12.46 2.91
C GLY A 116 -0.77 12.65 1.40
N PRO A 117 -1.91 12.98 0.78
CA PRO A 117 -1.95 13.34 -0.65
C PRO A 117 -1.05 14.52 -0.99
N TYR A 118 -0.90 15.50 -0.10
CA TYR A 118 0.02 16.61 -0.28
C TYR A 118 1.47 16.10 -0.36
N ILE A 119 1.93 15.35 0.66
CA ILE A 119 3.26 14.73 0.67
C ILE A 119 3.49 13.94 -0.63
N ALA A 120 2.56 13.06 -0.98
CA ALA A 120 2.71 12.21 -2.14
C ALA A 120 2.81 12.99 -3.46
N ASN A 121 2.19 14.15 -3.57
CA ASN A 121 2.31 15.01 -4.74
C ASN A 121 3.64 15.79 -4.76
N GLU A 122 4.06 16.32 -3.61
CA GLU A 122 5.22 17.21 -3.49
C GLU A 122 6.58 16.49 -3.48
N LEU A 123 6.61 15.18 -3.09
CA LEU A 123 7.87 14.44 -3.00
C LEU A 123 8.68 14.42 -4.31
N THR A 124 8.03 14.44 -5.46
CA THR A 124 8.72 14.45 -6.76
C THR A 124 7.73 14.75 -7.89
N ASN A 125 8.24 15.21 -9.03
CA ASN A 125 7.48 15.35 -10.27
C ASN A 125 7.48 14.07 -11.13
N GLU A 126 8.18 13.04 -10.71
CA GLU A 126 8.32 11.76 -11.41
C GLU A 126 7.02 10.93 -11.35
N GLN A 127 6.99 9.84 -12.12
CA GLN A 127 5.84 8.93 -12.14
C GLN A 127 5.62 8.29 -10.75
N LYS A 128 4.37 8.19 -10.36
CA LYS A 128 3.96 7.65 -9.07
C LYS A 128 2.94 6.55 -9.24
N ALA A 129 3.01 5.55 -8.37
CA ALA A 129 2.00 4.50 -8.27
C ALA A 129 1.72 4.14 -6.82
N ILE A 130 0.56 3.55 -6.59
CA ILE A 130 0.19 2.96 -5.31
C ILE A 130 0.16 1.44 -5.46
N VAL A 131 0.75 0.75 -4.50
CA VAL A 131 0.54 -0.67 -4.24
C VAL A 131 -0.30 -0.78 -2.98
N TYR A 132 -1.59 -1.08 -3.17
CA TYR A 132 -2.53 -1.23 -2.06
C TYR A 132 -2.62 -2.67 -1.60
N LEU A 133 -2.42 -2.90 -0.31
CA LEU A 133 -2.35 -4.25 0.28
C LEU A 133 -3.70 -4.71 0.83
N PHE A 134 -4.17 -5.82 0.30
CA PHE A 134 -5.21 -6.66 0.87
C PHE A 134 -4.53 -7.76 1.71
N ASP A 135 -4.69 -7.73 3.02
CA ASP A 135 -4.20 -8.80 3.89
C ASP A 135 -4.99 -10.09 3.61
N ALA A 136 -4.32 -11.16 3.21
CA ALA A 136 -4.96 -12.41 2.78
C ALA A 136 -5.79 -13.03 3.91
N VAL A 137 -5.27 -13.04 5.14
CA VAL A 137 -5.97 -13.62 6.30
C VAL A 137 -7.23 -12.83 6.63
N PHE A 138 -7.15 -11.51 6.60
CA PHE A 138 -8.31 -10.62 6.81
C PHE A 138 -9.33 -10.75 5.67
N SER A 139 -8.87 -10.79 4.43
CA SER A 139 -9.68 -10.81 3.21
C SER A 139 -10.31 -12.18 2.92
N PHE A 140 -9.93 -13.24 3.65
CA PHE A 140 -10.55 -14.57 3.50
C PHE A 140 -12.04 -14.58 3.89
N ASN A 141 -12.49 -13.62 4.69
CA ASN A 141 -13.91 -13.38 4.94
C ASN A 141 -14.47 -12.44 3.84
N PRO A 142 -15.49 -12.83 3.07
CA PRO A 142 -16.04 -12.01 1.98
C PRO A 142 -16.57 -10.65 2.44
N LEU A 143 -17.10 -10.53 3.66
CA LEU A 143 -17.50 -9.25 4.23
C LEU A 143 -16.30 -8.29 4.38
N ASN A 144 -15.19 -8.80 4.88
CA ASN A 144 -13.96 -8.03 5.05
C ASN A 144 -13.34 -7.68 3.68
N TYR A 145 -13.42 -8.61 2.73
CA TYR A 145 -12.94 -8.39 1.37
C TYR A 145 -13.69 -7.22 0.71
N VAL A 146 -15.02 -7.23 0.71
CA VAL A 146 -15.84 -6.14 0.18
C VAL A 146 -15.54 -4.81 0.90
N SER A 147 -15.40 -4.83 2.22
CA SER A 147 -15.02 -3.63 2.99
C SER A 147 -13.66 -3.08 2.55
N ASN A 148 -12.70 -3.96 2.29
CA ASN A 148 -11.36 -3.57 1.84
C ASN A 148 -11.36 -3.03 0.40
N MET A 149 -12.26 -3.51 -0.47
CA MET A 149 -12.48 -2.92 -1.80
C MET A 149 -12.90 -1.44 -1.69
N PHE A 150 -13.80 -1.11 -0.76
CA PHE A 150 -14.20 0.29 -0.52
C PHE A 150 -13.06 1.15 0.02
N LEU A 151 -12.27 0.62 0.95
CA LEU A 151 -11.09 1.33 1.47
C LEU A 151 -10.09 1.60 0.34
N SER A 152 -9.85 0.62 -0.51
CA SER A 152 -8.97 0.75 -1.67
C SER A 152 -9.50 1.79 -2.67
N ALA A 153 -10.79 1.76 -2.98
CA ALA A 153 -11.44 2.77 -3.84
C ALA A 153 -11.35 4.18 -3.24
N ALA A 154 -11.51 4.29 -1.91
CA ALA A 154 -11.38 5.56 -1.22
C ALA A 154 -9.95 6.10 -1.27
N VAL A 155 -8.92 5.24 -1.15
CA VAL A 155 -7.51 5.61 -1.34
C VAL A 155 -7.30 6.10 -2.77
N TYR A 156 -7.75 5.34 -3.78
CA TYR A 156 -7.64 5.77 -5.17
C TYR A 156 -8.24 7.17 -5.39
N ASN A 157 -9.44 7.42 -4.86
CA ASN A 157 -10.12 8.72 -4.97
C ASN A 157 -9.39 9.87 -4.25
N ARG A 158 -8.47 9.58 -3.33
CA ARG A 158 -7.69 10.59 -2.61
C ARG A 158 -6.42 10.99 -3.35
N PHE A 159 -5.78 10.05 -4.04
CA PHE A 159 -4.47 10.26 -4.67
C PHE A 159 -4.54 10.41 -6.20
N PHE A 160 -5.48 9.75 -6.85
CA PHE A 160 -5.59 9.66 -8.32
C PHE A 160 -4.31 9.19 -9.02
N PHE A 161 -3.50 8.38 -8.34
CA PHE A 161 -2.36 7.71 -8.94
C PHE A 161 -2.75 6.33 -9.47
N PRO A 162 -2.07 5.80 -10.52
CA PRO A 162 -2.20 4.40 -10.89
C PRO A 162 -2.06 3.51 -9.67
N GLN A 163 -3.01 2.57 -9.46
CA GLN A 163 -3.08 1.75 -8.26
C GLN A 163 -3.14 0.28 -8.61
N LEU A 164 -2.21 -0.51 -8.07
CA LEU A 164 -2.24 -1.96 -8.09
C LEU A 164 -2.76 -2.51 -6.77
N HIS A 165 -3.44 -3.64 -6.85
CA HIS A 165 -3.96 -4.34 -5.69
C HIS A 165 -3.17 -5.62 -5.45
N VAL A 166 -2.63 -5.78 -4.26
CA VAL A 166 -1.81 -6.92 -3.87
C VAL A 166 -2.50 -7.69 -2.76
N LEU A 167 -2.67 -9.00 -2.94
CA LEU A 167 -3.03 -9.92 -1.85
C LEU A 167 -1.74 -10.27 -1.11
N SER A 168 -1.50 -9.61 0.01
CA SER A 168 -0.30 -9.82 0.83
C SER A 168 -0.44 -11.01 1.77
N LYS A 169 0.69 -11.56 2.23
CA LYS A 169 0.74 -12.68 3.20
C LYS A 169 0.08 -13.97 2.70
N CYS A 170 0.15 -14.25 1.42
CA CYS A 170 -0.42 -15.46 0.83
C CYS A 170 0.15 -16.74 1.44
N ASP A 171 1.39 -16.69 1.96
CA ASP A 171 2.06 -17.78 2.70
C ASP A 171 1.35 -18.18 4.00
N LEU A 172 0.43 -17.38 4.53
CA LEU A 172 -0.32 -17.68 5.75
C LEU A 172 -1.64 -18.42 5.48
N LEU A 173 -2.02 -18.59 4.22
CA LEU A 173 -3.21 -19.35 3.82
C LEU A 173 -2.83 -20.59 3.03
N PRO A 174 -3.69 -21.64 3.06
CA PRO A 174 -3.59 -22.72 2.08
C PRO A 174 -3.70 -22.16 0.65
N PRO A 175 -2.98 -22.73 -0.33
CA PRO A 175 -2.98 -22.24 -1.71
C PRO A 175 -4.40 -22.11 -2.32
N GLU A 176 -5.30 -23.06 -2.04
CA GLU A 176 -6.67 -23.03 -2.54
C GLU A 176 -7.44 -21.82 -1.98
N ALA A 177 -7.20 -21.45 -0.71
CA ALA A 177 -7.85 -20.30 -0.09
C ALA A 177 -7.34 -18.97 -0.67
N ALA A 178 -6.03 -18.85 -0.88
CA ALA A 178 -5.45 -17.69 -1.52
C ALA A 178 -5.95 -17.54 -2.97
N ASN A 179 -5.96 -18.62 -3.73
CA ASN A 179 -6.48 -18.62 -5.11
C ASN A 179 -7.95 -18.23 -5.17
N SER A 180 -8.79 -18.72 -4.25
CA SER A 180 -10.21 -18.33 -4.20
C SER A 180 -10.36 -16.80 -4.03
N ILE A 181 -9.54 -16.14 -3.22
CA ILE A 181 -9.60 -14.68 -3.07
C ILE A 181 -9.17 -13.97 -4.37
N VAL A 182 -8.18 -14.51 -5.06
CA VAL A 182 -7.75 -13.98 -6.37
C VAL A 182 -8.87 -14.15 -7.39
N ASP A 183 -9.55 -15.31 -7.40
CA ASP A 183 -10.70 -15.55 -8.28
C ASP A 183 -11.84 -14.56 -8.02
N TRP A 184 -12.13 -14.22 -6.75
CA TRP A 184 -13.12 -13.18 -6.41
C TRP A 184 -12.78 -11.81 -6.98
N SER A 185 -11.48 -11.52 -7.14
CA SER A 185 -11.02 -10.24 -7.69
C SER A 185 -11.17 -10.17 -9.21
N ALA A 186 -11.11 -11.33 -9.88
CA ALA A 186 -11.18 -11.44 -11.33
C ALA A 186 -12.62 -11.67 -11.83
N ASP A 187 -13.47 -12.30 -11.01
CA ASP A 187 -14.84 -12.69 -11.37
C ASP A 187 -15.84 -12.21 -10.30
N PRO A 188 -16.64 -11.19 -10.61
CA PRO A 188 -17.71 -10.71 -9.73
C PRO A 188 -18.73 -11.78 -9.34
N ASP A 189 -19.05 -12.71 -10.24
CA ASP A 189 -20.04 -13.76 -9.99
C ASP A 189 -19.49 -14.76 -8.95
N ALA A 190 -18.18 -15.03 -8.97
CA ALA A 190 -17.52 -15.86 -7.95
C ALA A 190 -17.58 -15.20 -6.55
N LEU A 191 -17.40 -13.88 -6.48
CA LEU A 191 -17.54 -13.15 -5.21
C LEU A 191 -19.00 -13.13 -4.74
N GLU A 192 -19.95 -12.91 -5.63
CA GLU A 192 -21.38 -12.92 -5.29
C GLU A 192 -21.80 -14.28 -4.73
N ALA A 193 -21.40 -15.38 -5.38
CA ALA A 193 -21.70 -16.73 -4.93
C ALA A 193 -21.19 -17.01 -3.50
N VAL A 194 -19.97 -16.59 -3.18
CA VAL A 194 -19.42 -16.78 -1.82
C VAL A 194 -20.06 -15.86 -0.77
N ILE A 195 -20.49 -14.67 -1.16
CA ILE A 195 -21.29 -13.79 -0.29
C ILE A 195 -22.61 -14.47 0.07
N GLU A 196 -23.32 -15.04 -0.91
CA GLU A 196 -24.59 -15.73 -0.70
C GLU A 196 -24.44 -17.03 0.10
N GLU A 197 -23.34 -17.76 -0.08
CA GLU A 197 -23.04 -18.98 0.68
C GLU A 197 -22.71 -18.69 2.14
N LYS A 198 -21.85 -17.69 2.40
CA LYS A 198 -21.27 -17.47 3.74
C LYS A 198 -21.98 -16.42 4.59
N LEU A 199 -22.79 -15.56 3.97
CA LEU A 199 -23.53 -14.51 4.67
C LEU A 199 -25.02 -14.74 4.56
N SER A 200 -25.80 -14.14 5.45
CA SER A 200 -27.25 -14.24 5.47
C SER A 200 -27.93 -12.94 5.87
N GLY A 201 -29.20 -12.79 5.50
CA GLY A 201 -30.05 -11.65 5.87
C GLY A 201 -29.49 -10.32 5.37
N THR A 202 -29.61 -9.28 6.20
CA THR A 202 -29.22 -7.91 5.81
C THR A 202 -27.73 -7.77 5.48
N ARG A 203 -26.85 -8.58 6.12
CA ARG A 203 -25.40 -8.54 5.83
C ARG A 203 -25.11 -9.03 4.42
N MET A 204 -25.76 -10.10 3.98
CA MET A 204 -25.62 -10.62 2.62
C MET A 204 -26.06 -9.58 1.60
N LEU A 205 -27.29 -9.04 1.77
CA LEU A 205 -27.84 -8.04 0.85
C LEU A 205 -26.94 -6.80 0.75
N LEU A 206 -26.53 -6.24 1.90
CA LEU A 206 -25.66 -5.07 1.92
C LEU A 206 -24.32 -5.34 1.24
N SER A 207 -23.65 -6.48 1.54
CA SER A 207 -22.35 -6.80 0.94
C SER A 207 -22.45 -6.95 -0.57
N ARG A 208 -23.52 -7.58 -1.07
CA ARG A 208 -23.80 -7.72 -2.49
C ARG A 208 -24.03 -6.36 -3.16
N ASP A 209 -24.88 -5.51 -2.57
CA ASP A 209 -25.16 -4.18 -3.13
C ASP A 209 -23.90 -3.29 -3.14
N MET A 210 -23.09 -3.37 -2.09
CA MET A 210 -21.77 -2.71 -2.03
C MET A 210 -20.85 -3.21 -3.13
N MET A 211 -20.69 -4.51 -3.29
CA MET A 211 -19.88 -5.11 -4.36
C MET A 211 -20.32 -4.60 -5.73
N HIS A 212 -21.61 -4.67 -6.06
CA HIS A 212 -22.14 -4.18 -7.33
C HIS A 212 -21.91 -2.67 -7.52
N ALA A 213 -21.99 -1.87 -6.45
CA ALA A 213 -21.71 -0.43 -6.54
C ALA A 213 -20.27 -0.16 -6.95
N ILE A 214 -19.29 -0.90 -6.41
CA ILE A 214 -17.87 -0.76 -6.79
C ILE A 214 -17.64 -1.15 -8.25
N TYR A 215 -18.16 -2.28 -8.68
CA TYR A 215 -17.99 -2.70 -10.09
C TYR A 215 -18.62 -1.72 -11.09
N ARG A 216 -19.73 -1.07 -10.73
CA ARG A 216 -20.32 0.01 -11.56
C ARG A 216 -19.42 1.23 -11.71
N LEU A 217 -18.49 1.46 -10.80
CA LEU A 217 -17.50 2.55 -10.92
C LEU A 217 -16.42 2.24 -11.97
N GLY A 218 -16.39 1.02 -12.50
CA GLY A 218 -15.38 0.61 -13.48
C GLY A 218 -13.97 0.47 -12.88
N LEU A 219 -13.87 0.32 -11.57
CA LEU A 219 -12.60 0.09 -10.89
C LEU A 219 -12.25 -1.39 -11.00
N GLU A 220 -11.05 -1.66 -11.49
CA GLU A 220 -10.49 -3.01 -11.55
C GLU A 220 -9.79 -3.34 -10.22
N PHE A 221 -10.14 -4.49 -9.64
CA PHE A 221 -9.58 -4.94 -8.35
C PHE A 221 -8.80 -6.24 -8.48
N GLN A 222 -8.26 -6.53 -9.67
CA GLN A 222 -7.48 -7.74 -9.87
C GLN A 222 -6.32 -7.80 -8.89
N LEU A 223 -6.31 -8.81 -8.02
CA LEU A 223 -5.30 -9.01 -7.00
C LEU A 223 -4.08 -9.75 -7.55
N ILE A 224 -2.91 -9.25 -7.18
CA ILE A 224 -1.63 -9.94 -7.39
C ILE A 224 -1.26 -10.62 -6.09
N PRO A 225 -1.26 -11.98 -6.02
CA PRO A 225 -0.86 -12.68 -4.81
C PRO A 225 0.65 -12.52 -4.57
N VAL A 226 1.03 -12.10 -3.35
CA VAL A 226 2.42 -11.84 -2.98
C VAL A 226 2.69 -12.30 -1.54
N SER A 227 3.86 -12.85 -1.32
CA SER A 227 4.41 -13.05 0.02
C SER A 227 5.75 -12.32 0.15
N GLY A 228 5.81 -11.31 1.02
CA GLY A 228 7.07 -10.65 1.39
C GLY A 228 8.01 -11.56 2.20
N LYS A 229 7.54 -12.70 2.70
CA LYS A 229 8.35 -13.66 3.44
C LYS A 229 9.05 -14.67 2.53
N THR A 230 8.36 -15.14 1.49
CA THR A 230 8.87 -16.16 0.57
C THR A 230 9.35 -15.58 -0.75
N ASN A 231 9.10 -14.29 -1.00
CA ASN A 231 9.33 -13.58 -2.27
C ASN A 231 8.46 -14.07 -3.43
N GLU A 232 7.46 -14.91 -3.15
CA GLU A 232 6.50 -15.38 -4.14
C GLU A 232 5.67 -14.20 -4.68
N GLY A 233 5.43 -14.17 -5.99
CA GLY A 233 4.62 -13.16 -6.66
C GLY A 233 5.33 -11.81 -6.93
N LEU A 234 6.56 -11.57 -6.44
CA LEU A 234 7.27 -10.29 -6.64
C LEU A 234 7.55 -10.00 -8.12
N ILE A 235 7.82 -11.04 -8.92
CA ILE A 235 7.99 -10.89 -10.37
C ILE A 235 6.70 -10.39 -11.05
N ASN A 236 5.54 -10.88 -10.60
CA ASN A 236 4.24 -10.45 -11.13
C ASN A 236 3.94 -9.00 -10.73
N LEU A 237 4.28 -8.62 -9.51
CA LEU A 237 4.16 -7.24 -9.02
C LEU A 237 5.03 -6.28 -9.84
N SER A 238 6.31 -6.63 -10.06
CA SER A 238 7.22 -5.83 -10.89
C SER A 238 6.68 -5.65 -12.31
N SER A 239 6.28 -6.74 -12.95
CA SER A 239 5.72 -6.69 -14.31
C SER A 239 4.42 -5.89 -14.41
N ALA A 240 3.60 -5.90 -13.37
CA ALA A 240 2.38 -5.09 -13.31
C ALA A 240 2.71 -3.59 -13.14
N LEU A 241 3.69 -3.25 -12.28
CA LEU A 241 4.17 -1.88 -12.11
C LEU A 241 4.75 -1.33 -13.43
N GLU A 242 5.58 -2.10 -14.12
CA GLU A 242 6.12 -1.71 -15.43
C GLU A 242 5.00 -1.41 -16.44
N ARG A 243 3.96 -2.24 -16.47
CA ARG A 243 2.83 -2.03 -17.40
C ARG A 243 2.05 -0.75 -17.12
N ILE A 244 1.75 -0.45 -15.86
CA ILE A 244 0.92 0.73 -15.53
C ILE A 244 1.70 2.05 -15.59
N LEU A 245 3.02 2.02 -15.41
CA LEU A 245 3.86 3.21 -15.34
C LEU A 245 4.56 3.49 -16.68
N MET A 246 5.06 2.47 -17.36
CA MET A 246 5.92 2.62 -18.53
C MET A 246 5.31 2.05 -19.83
N GLY A 247 4.01 1.77 -19.83
CA GLY A 247 3.35 1.20 -21.01
C GLY A 247 3.91 -0.17 -21.42
N GLY A 248 4.54 -0.91 -20.47
CA GLY A 248 5.17 -2.19 -20.70
C GLY A 248 6.68 -2.14 -21.01
N GLU A 249 7.29 -0.97 -21.01
CA GLU A 249 8.75 -0.85 -21.07
C GLU A 249 9.37 -1.21 -19.72
N LYS A 250 10.50 -1.93 -19.73
CA LYS A 250 11.19 -2.30 -18.48
C LYS A 250 11.78 -1.08 -17.78
N PHE A 251 11.80 -1.10 -16.45
CA PHE A 251 12.60 -0.18 -15.66
C PHE A 251 14.06 -0.36 -16.09
N THR A 252 14.57 0.58 -16.81
CA THR A 252 15.90 0.69 -17.42
C THR A 252 16.83 -0.53 -17.47
N MET A 253 17.38 -0.73 -18.62
CA MET A 253 18.59 -1.55 -18.79
C MET A 253 19.84 -0.79 -18.36
#